data_5684266d3ae653f28b8096480a2a9c16
#
_entry.id   5684266d3ae653f28b8096480a2a9c16
#
_cell.length_a   1.000
_cell.length_b   1.000
_cell.length_c   1.000
_cell.angle_alpha   90.00
_cell.angle_beta   90.00
_cell.angle_gamma   90.00
#
_symmetry.space_group_name_H-M   'P 1'
#
loop_
_entity.id
_entity.type
_entity.pdbx_description
1 polymer ?
#
loop_
_entity_poly.entity_id
_entity_poly.type
_entity_poly.pdbx_seq_one_letter_code
_entity_poly.pdbx_strand_id
1 'polypeptide(L)'
;GIRDQPRSRGLGDVYKRQVLGLRNEIENLSKPPSAYGTIVKVNDDETIDVASSGRKMRLNVLPSIIETLKIGDEVVLNESMVVVDSREPEVSGEIVRVKEILESGKRAVVVGRTDEERVVEMAKGLHGSGLRSGDYVRVDERSGILLERLPRPEVEDLVLEQIPKETYEDVGGLDREIEMIVDAVELPFMHKELFSLYELPAPKGILLYGPPGCGKTLIAKAVANSLALKVAEVTGDHAARSYFLNIKGPELLNKYVGETERKIRLVFQRAREKSEQGWPVIVFFDEMESLFRTRGTGISSDMESTIVPQLLAEIDGVETLQNVIVIGASNREDLIDPAILRPGRLDVKIKIKRPDEVAAAQIFSRYLTTDLPVDADLIESLGGGDEDKALKAMADEAVAAMYSTEEVNQFLEVTYQNGEKEVLYFKDFASGAMIENIVRRAKKLAIKRDLADGAKGLQIEDLLTAVRQEFREHEDLPNTTNPDDWAKISGKKGERIVYVRTLAPDAPEDSGGRSIEAVTTGQYL
;
A
#
# COMPACT_ATOMS: atom_id res chain seq x y z
N GLY A 1 -96.87 -2.04 3.37
CA GLY A 1 -95.65 -1.65 2.66
C GLY A 1 -94.42 -2.05 3.41
N ILE A 2 -93.82 -3.13 3.05
CA ILE A 2 -92.56 -3.59 3.60
C ILE A 2 -91.46 -3.18 2.60
N ARG A 3 -90.51 -2.35 3.01
CA ARG A 3 -89.37 -1.92 2.22
C ARG A 3 -88.33 -3.06 2.20
N ASP A 4 -88.05 -3.61 1.05
CA ASP A 4 -86.96 -4.52 0.78
C ASP A 4 -85.61 -3.81 1.06
N GLN A 5 -84.74 -4.48 1.87
CA GLN A 5 -83.40 -3.98 2.18
C GLN A 5 -82.42 -4.55 1.17
N PRO A 6 -81.50 -3.75 0.55
CA PRO A 6 -80.47 -4.22 -0.35
C PRO A 6 -79.19 -4.56 0.42
N ARG A 7 -79.22 -5.58 1.29
CA ARG A 7 -78.02 -5.95 2.09
C ARG A 7 -77.39 -7.34 1.79
N SER A 8 -77.98 -8.11 0.94
CA SER A 8 -77.49 -9.50 0.67
C SER A 8 -76.59 -9.67 -0.57
N ARG A 9 -76.60 -8.69 -1.50
CA ARG A 9 -75.75 -8.82 -2.72
C ARG A 9 -74.26 -8.50 -2.50
N GLY A 10 -73.89 -7.60 -1.61
CA GLY A 10 -72.50 -7.21 -1.36
C GLY A 10 -71.67 -8.27 -0.63
N LEU A 11 -72.29 -9.05 0.28
CA LEU A 11 -71.55 -10.10 1.00
C LEU A 11 -71.18 -11.28 0.11
N GLY A 12 -72.05 -11.66 -0.83
CA GLY A 12 -71.79 -12.77 -1.77
C GLY A 12 -70.64 -12.50 -2.71
N ASP A 13 -70.46 -11.25 -3.15
CA ASP A 13 -69.34 -10.87 -4.02
C ASP A 13 -68.01 -10.77 -3.28
N VAL A 14 -67.99 -10.37 -2.03
CA VAL A 14 -66.82 -10.37 -1.17
C VAL A 14 -66.38 -11.83 -0.89
N TYR A 15 -67.29 -12.71 -0.52
CA TYR A 15 -66.99 -14.14 -0.33
C TYR A 15 -66.51 -14.82 -1.62
N LYS A 16 -67.10 -14.51 -2.77
CA LYS A 16 -66.62 -15.04 -4.06
C LYS A 16 -65.20 -14.60 -4.39
N ARG A 17 -64.85 -13.34 -4.14
CA ARG A 17 -63.48 -12.82 -4.31
C ARG A 17 -62.50 -13.46 -3.34
N GLN A 18 -62.87 -13.65 -2.07
CA GLN A 18 -62.02 -14.35 -1.10
C GLN A 18 -61.83 -15.85 -1.47
N VAL A 19 -62.89 -16.53 -1.90
CA VAL A 19 -62.77 -17.93 -2.32
C VAL A 19 -61.93 -18.08 -3.62
N LEU A 20 -62.03 -17.13 -4.55
CA LEU A 20 -61.16 -17.07 -5.73
C LEU A 20 -59.71 -16.74 -5.35
N GLY A 21 -59.48 -15.85 -4.42
CA GLY A 21 -58.15 -15.55 -3.90
C GLY A 21 -57.52 -16.75 -3.21
N LEU A 22 -58.23 -17.41 -2.30
CA LEU A 22 -57.78 -18.63 -1.63
C LEU A 22 -57.59 -19.82 -2.60
N ARG A 23 -58.40 -19.95 -3.61
CA ARG A 23 -58.16 -20.98 -4.68
C ARG A 23 -56.89 -20.69 -5.44
N ASN A 24 -56.63 -19.46 -5.85
CA ASN A 24 -55.41 -19.06 -6.52
C ASN A 24 -54.16 -19.24 -5.62
N GLU A 25 -54.30 -18.98 -4.32
CA GLU A 25 -53.21 -19.26 -3.35
C GLU A 25 -52.95 -20.76 -3.22
N ILE A 26 -54.00 -21.55 -3.06
CA ILE A 26 -53.88 -23.03 -3.02
C ILE A 26 -53.27 -23.59 -4.31
N GLU A 27 -53.69 -23.08 -5.48
CA GLU A 27 -53.15 -23.45 -6.78
C GLU A 27 -51.69 -23.07 -6.94
N ASN A 28 -51.27 -21.90 -6.40
CA ASN A 28 -49.89 -21.47 -6.35
C ASN A 28 -49.06 -22.29 -5.36
N LEU A 29 -49.60 -22.64 -4.18
CA LEU A 29 -48.92 -23.50 -3.19
C LEU A 29 -48.86 -24.99 -3.60
N SER A 30 -49.73 -25.44 -4.49
CA SER A 30 -49.75 -26.82 -5.00
C SER A 30 -48.92 -26.99 -6.28
N LYS A 31 -48.29 -25.92 -6.82
CA LYS A 31 -47.39 -26.06 -7.95
C LYS A 31 -46.18 -26.89 -7.51
N PRO A 32 -45.81 -27.92 -8.25
CA PRO A 32 -44.65 -28.72 -7.96
C PRO A 32 -43.37 -27.88 -8.05
N PRO A 33 -42.30 -28.27 -7.35
CA PRO A 33 -41.04 -27.54 -7.36
C PRO A 33 -40.48 -27.50 -8.79
N SER A 34 -40.09 -26.30 -9.19
CA SER A 34 -39.40 -26.09 -10.47
C SER A 34 -37.96 -26.61 -10.37
N ALA A 35 -37.45 -27.23 -11.43
CA ALA A 35 -36.05 -27.59 -11.52
C ALA A 35 -35.26 -26.44 -12.16
N TYR A 36 -33.98 -26.34 -11.82
CA TYR A 36 -33.07 -25.36 -12.40
C TYR A 36 -32.00 -26.01 -13.22
N GLY A 37 -31.49 -25.32 -14.24
CA GLY A 37 -30.39 -25.78 -15.04
C GLY A 37 -29.65 -24.64 -15.72
N THR A 38 -28.40 -24.85 -16.09
CA THR A 38 -27.55 -23.84 -16.75
C THR A 38 -27.50 -24.14 -18.26
N ILE A 39 -27.67 -23.12 -19.11
CA ILE A 39 -27.61 -23.25 -20.56
C ILE A 39 -26.16 -23.51 -20.98
N VAL A 40 -25.94 -24.66 -21.60
CA VAL A 40 -24.62 -25.05 -22.16
C VAL A 40 -24.55 -24.70 -23.66
N LYS A 41 -25.65 -24.83 -24.39
CA LYS A 41 -25.69 -24.55 -25.83
C LYS A 41 -27.08 -24.13 -26.26
N VAL A 42 -27.16 -23.15 -27.15
CA VAL A 42 -28.37 -22.79 -27.87
C VAL A 42 -28.25 -23.40 -29.28
N ASN A 43 -29.23 -24.20 -29.71
CA ASN A 43 -29.23 -24.88 -31.00
C ASN A 43 -30.05 -24.10 -32.03
N ASP A 44 -29.79 -24.35 -33.31
CA ASP A 44 -30.46 -23.68 -34.44
C ASP A 44 -31.92 -24.15 -34.65
N ASP A 45 -32.31 -25.24 -33.98
CA ASP A 45 -33.64 -25.87 -34.05
C ASP A 45 -34.60 -25.43 -32.92
N GLU A 46 -34.36 -24.25 -32.35
CA GLU A 46 -35.13 -23.67 -31.22
C GLU A 46 -35.10 -24.53 -29.95
N THR A 47 -34.14 -25.43 -29.83
CA THR A 47 -33.87 -26.20 -28.60
C THR A 47 -32.63 -25.66 -27.89
N ILE A 48 -32.52 -25.94 -26.59
CA ILE A 48 -31.31 -25.66 -25.82
C ILE A 48 -30.79 -26.93 -25.14
N ASP A 49 -29.48 -27.01 -25.02
CA ASP A 49 -28.83 -28.00 -24.17
C ASP A 49 -28.58 -27.39 -22.79
N VAL A 50 -29.13 -28.02 -21.77
CA VAL A 50 -29.07 -27.55 -20.37
C VAL A 50 -28.36 -28.58 -19.52
N ALA A 51 -27.47 -28.13 -18.64
CA ALA A 51 -26.87 -28.92 -17.57
C ALA A 51 -27.73 -28.78 -16.31
N SER A 52 -28.29 -29.86 -15.80
CA SER A 52 -29.04 -29.91 -14.56
C SER A 52 -28.70 -31.18 -13.80
N SER A 53 -28.38 -31.07 -12.52
CA SER A 53 -28.04 -32.19 -11.63
C SER A 53 -26.97 -33.16 -12.22
N GLY A 54 -25.93 -32.58 -12.86
CA GLY A 54 -24.83 -33.35 -13.47
C GLY A 54 -25.17 -34.07 -14.77
N ARG A 55 -26.33 -33.82 -15.35
CA ARG A 55 -26.77 -34.41 -16.65
C ARG A 55 -27.00 -33.31 -17.68
N LYS A 56 -26.58 -33.59 -18.92
CA LYS A 56 -26.87 -32.72 -20.05
C LYS A 56 -28.15 -33.19 -20.73
N MET A 57 -29.10 -32.28 -20.91
CA MET A 57 -30.42 -32.57 -21.50
C MET A 57 -30.71 -31.58 -22.62
N ARG A 58 -31.38 -32.04 -23.67
CA ARG A 58 -31.89 -31.17 -24.72
C ARG A 58 -33.36 -30.87 -24.43
N LEU A 59 -33.71 -29.60 -24.36
CA LEU A 59 -35.01 -29.13 -23.90
C LEU A 59 -35.65 -28.18 -24.92
N ASN A 60 -36.98 -28.22 -24.98
CA ASN A 60 -37.76 -27.24 -25.74
C ASN A 60 -37.85 -25.94 -24.96
N VAL A 61 -37.94 -24.84 -25.68
CA VAL A 61 -38.05 -23.49 -25.14
C VAL A 61 -39.34 -22.84 -25.58
N LEU A 62 -39.95 -22.03 -24.76
CA LEU A 62 -41.06 -21.18 -25.17
C LEU A 62 -40.56 -20.15 -26.21
N PRO A 63 -41.25 -20.00 -27.37
CA PRO A 63 -40.79 -19.09 -28.43
C PRO A 63 -40.59 -17.66 -27.99
N SER A 64 -41.29 -17.22 -26.94
CA SER A 64 -41.23 -15.88 -26.41
C SER A 64 -39.92 -15.51 -25.69
N ILE A 65 -39.14 -16.51 -25.27
CA ILE A 65 -37.90 -16.26 -24.47
C ILE A 65 -36.62 -16.72 -25.18
N ILE A 66 -36.73 -17.41 -26.30
CA ILE A 66 -35.56 -18.01 -26.99
C ILE A 66 -34.52 -16.98 -27.45
N GLU A 67 -34.98 -15.79 -27.88
CA GLU A 67 -34.09 -14.70 -28.34
C GLU A 67 -33.29 -14.04 -27.19
N THR A 68 -33.76 -14.18 -25.97
CA THR A 68 -33.12 -13.56 -24.77
C THR A 68 -32.10 -14.48 -24.12
N LEU A 69 -32.12 -15.80 -24.46
CA LEU A 69 -31.27 -16.81 -23.81
C LEU A 69 -29.82 -16.74 -24.26
N LYS A 70 -28.92 -16.80 -23.27
CA LYS A 70 -27.47 -16.81 -23.48
C LYS A 70 -26.84 -18.05 -22.84
N ILE A 71 -25.72 -18.47 -23.40
CA ILE A 71 -24.91 -19.54 -22.80
C ILE A 71 -24.43 -19.04 -21.42
N GLY A 72 -24.68 -19.85 -20.39
CA GLY A 72 -24.34 -19.52 -19.00
C GLY A 72 -25.54 -19.04 -18.17
N ASP A 73 -26.67 -18.65 -18.78
CA ASP A 73 -27.87 -18.26 -18.04
C ASP A 73 -28.49 -19.43 -17.28
N GLU A 74 -29.08 -19.17 -16.12
CA GLU A 74 -29.85 -20.15 -15.38
C GLU A 74 -31.30 -20.17 -15.90
N VAL A 75 -31.84 -21.34 -16.14
CA VAL A 75 -33.22 -21.52 -16.62
C VAL A 75 -34.06 -22.29 -15.63
N VAL A 76 -35.33 -21.92 -15.58
CA VAL A 76 -36.36 -22.56 -14.76
C VAL A 76 -37.12 -23.55 -15.62
N LEU A 77 -37.19 -24.81 -15.21
CA LEU A 77 -37.84 -25.91 -15.90
C LEU A 77 -39.15 -26.25 -15.19
N ASN A 78 -40.20 -26.47 -15.98
CA ASN A 78 -41.46 -26.99 -15.46
C ASN A 78 -41.42 -28.53 -15.34
N GLU A 79 -42.51 -29.14 -14.87
CA GLU A 79 -42.67 -30.60 -14.77
C GLU A 79 -42.46 -31.35 -16.09
N SER A 80 -42.81 -30.73 -17.20
CA SER A 80 -42.63 -31.29 -18.55
C SER A 80 -41.24 -31.02 -19.11
N MET A 81 -40.31 -30.54 -18.30
CA MET A 81 -38.94 -30.19 -18.71
C MET A 81 -38.90 -29.16 -19.86
N VAL A 82 -39.83 -28.22 -19.87
CA VAL A 82 -39.83 -27.08 -20.80
C VAL A 82 -39.32 -25.87 -20.07
N VAL A 83 -38.47 -25.08 -20.74
CA VAL A 83 -37.93 -23.82 -20.19
C VAL A 83 -39.05 -22.78 -20.17
N VAL A 84 -39.36 -22.28 -18.98
CA VAL A 84 -40.45 -21.33 -18.74
C VAL A 84 -39.96 -19.94 -18.34
N ASP A 85 -38.76 -19.84 -17.83
CA ASP A 85 -38.16 -18.56 -17.39
C ASP A 85 -36.63 -18.63 -17.47
N SER A 86 -35.97 -17.49 -17.58
CA SER A 86 -34.50 -17.38 -17.52
C SER A 86 -34.08 -16.36 -16.48
N ARG A 87 -32.99 -16.62 -15.78
CA ARG A 87 -32.43 -15.78 -14.75
C ARG A 87 -30.94 -15.55 -14.98
N GLU A 88 -30.42 -14.53 -14.37
CA GLU A 88 -28.97 -14.34 -14.32
C GLU A 88 -28.31 -15.53 -13.60
N PRO A 89 -27.07 -15.88 -13.98
CA PRO A 89 -26.35 -17.00 -13.37
C PRO A 89 -26.26 -16.85 -11.85
N GLU A 90 -26.34 -17.97 -11.14
CA GLU A 90 -26.15 -17.98 -9.69
C GLU A 90 -24.77 -17.40 -9.33
N VAL A 91 -24.69 -16.58 -8.27
CA VAL A 91 -23.44 -15.90 -7.86
C VAL A 91 -22.41 -16.88 -7.27
N SER A 92 -22.80 -18.12 -6.95
CA SER A 92 -21.94 -19.19 -6.47
C SER A 92 -21.16 -19.86 -7.61
N GLY A 93 -19.92 -20.32 -7.31
CA GLY A 93 -19.08 -21.03 -8.27
C GLY A 93 -17.65 -21.21 -7.78
N GLU A 94 -16.88 -22.06 -8.43
CA GLU A 94 -15.47 -22.28 -8.12
C GLU A 94 -14.61 -21.16 -8.70
N ILE A 95 -13.71 -20.59 -7.87
CA ILE A 95 -12.72 -19.62 -8.32
C ILE A 95 -11.50 -20.39 -8.82
N VAL A 96 -11.17 -20.22 -10.10
CA VAL A 96 -10.04 -20.87 -10.76
C VAL A 96 -9.16 -19.83 -11.47
N ARG A 97 -7.93 -20.20 -11.78
CA ARG A 97 -6.99 -19.32 -12.50
C ARG A 97 -6.85 -19.76 -13.94
N VAL A 98 -6.94 -18.82 -14.88
CA VAL A 98 -6.68 -19.07 -16.31
C VAL A 98 -5.19 -19.37 -16.50
N LYS A 99 -4.87 -20.52 -17.08
CA LYS A 99 -3.51 -20.88 -17.49
C LYS A 99 -3.24 -20.42 -18.92
N GLU A 100 -4.16 -20.70 -19.82
CA GLU A 100 -4.02 -20.43 -21.25
C GLU A 100 -5.39 -20.24 -21.89
N ILE A 101 -5.47 -19.38 -22.90
CA ILE A 101 -6.66 -19.22 -23.74
C ILE A 101 -6.38 -19.93 -25.05
N LEU A 102 -7.28 -20.88 -25.42
CA LEU A 102 -7.12 -21.66 -26.62
C LEU A 102 -7.44 -20.83 -27.88
N GLU A 103 -6.83 -21.18 -29.01
CA GLU A 103 -6.83 -20.41 -30.26
C GLU A 103 -8.22 -19.97 -30.76
N SER A 104 -9.28 -20.69 -30.40
CA SER A 104 -10.65 -20.30 -30.74
C SER A 104 -11.17 -19.07 -29.99
N GLY A 105 -10.49 -18.62 -28.89
CA GLY A 105 -10.99 -17.59 -27.98
C GLY A 105 -12.31 -17.92 -27.28
N LYS A 106 -12.76 -19.18 -27.37
CA LYS A 106 -14.01 -19.68 -26.78
C LYS A 106 -13.80 -20.63 -25.61
N ARG A 107 -12.57 -21.13 -25.44
CA ARG A 107 -12.19 -22.08 -24.39
C ARG A 107 -10.91 -21.61 -23.71
N ALA A 108 -10.79 -21.92 -22.43
CA ALA A 108 -9.59 -21.68 -21.66
C ALA A 108 -9.18 -22.93 -20.88
N VAL A 109 -7.86 -23.07 -20.67
CA VAL A 109 -7.32 -24.02 -19.70
C VAL A 109 -7.26 -23.28 -18.36
N VAL A 110 -7.90 -23.84 -17.35
CA VAL A 110 -7.94 -23.28 -15.99
C VAL A 110 -7.32 -24.24 -14.97
N VAL A 111 -6.80 -23.69 -13.91
CA VAL A 111 -6.19 -24.44 -12.80
C VAL A 111 -7.03 -24.19 -11.55
N GLY A 112 -7.56 -25.26 -10.97
CA GLY A 112 -8.32 -25.23 -9.72
C GLY A 112 -7.43 -25.19 -8.47
N ARG A 113 -8.05 -25.31 -7.29
CA ARG A 113 -7.35 -25.27 -5.98
C ARG A 113 -6.37 -26.42 -5.75
N THR A 114 -6.57 -27.54 -6.43
CA THR A 114 -5.74 -28.76 -6.32
C THR A 114 -4.70 -28.88 -7.42
N ASP A 115 -4.38 -27.77 -8.12
CA ASP A 115 -3.49 -27.72 -9.28
C ASP A 115 -3.94 -28.62 -10.47
N GLU A 116 -5.19 -29.08 -10.46
CA GLU A 116 -5.76 -29.81 -11.58
C GLU A 116 -6.08 -28.87 -12.75
N GLU A 117 -5.58 -29.25 -13.94
CA GLU A 117 -5.85 -28.52 -15.17
C GLU A 117 -7.16 -29.02 -15.80
N ARG A 118 -8.06 -28.09 -16.14
CA ARG A 118 -9.33 -28.36 -16.79
C ARG A 118 -9.53 -27.43 -17.98
N VAL A 119 -10.11 -27.96 -19.06
CA VAL A 119 -10.54 -27.15 -20.20
C VAL A 119 -11.99 -26.75 -19.96
N VAL A 120 -12.28 -25.45 -19.97
CA VAL A 120 -13.62 -24.90 -19.77
C VAL A 120 -14.07 -24.08 -20.97
N GLU A 121 -15.37 -24.03 -21.24
CA GLU A 121 -15.95 -23.13 -22.23
C GLU A 121 -16.19 -21.76 -21.60
N MET A 122 -16.07 -20.70 -22.39
CA MET A 122 -16.31 -19.32 -21.90
C MET A 122 -17.72 -18.87 -22.27
N ALA A 123 -18.40 -18.21 -21.34
CA ALA A 123 -19.65 -17.51 -21.60
C ALA A 123 -19.46 -16.45 -22.69
N LYS A 124 -20.51 -16.19 -23.50
CA LYS A 124 -20.44 -15.22 -24.61
C LYS A 124 -19.98 -13.80 -24.18
N GLY A 125 -20.33 -13.39 -22.97
CA GLY A 125 -19.93 -12.09 -22.41
C GLY A 125 -18.43 -11.92 -22.19
N LEU A 126 -17.68 -13.03 -22.16
CA LEU A 126 -16.23 -13.03 -21.97
C LEU A 126 -15.43 -13.13 -23.28
N HIS A 127 -16.12 -13.39 -24.40
CA HIS A 127 -15.46 -13.42 -25.70
C HIS A 127 -14.98 -12.01 -26.05
N GLY A 128 -13.67 -11.82 -26.24
CA GLY A 128 -13.08 -10.52 -26.54
C GLY A 128 -12.91 -9.58 -25.33
N SER A 129 -13.16 -10.01 -24.10
CA SER A 129 -13.02 -9.23 -22.87
C SER A 129 -11.56 -8.98 -22.44
N GLY A 130 -10.57 -9.39 -23.25
CA GLY A 130 -9.16 -9.23 -22.92
C GLY A 130 -8.70 -10.13 -21.76
N LEU A 131 -9.35 -11.26 -21.55
CA LEU A 131 -8.93 -12.27 -20.57
C LEU A 131 -7.50 -12.73 -20.89
N ARG A 132 -6.65 -12.84 -19.87
CA ARG A 132 -5.23 -13.21 -20.01
C ARG A 132 -4.88 -14.40 -19.12
N SER A 133 -3.79 -15.06 -19.44
CA SER A 133 -3.19 -16.05 -18.53
C SER A 133 -2.91 -15.40 -17.16
N GLY A 134 -3.25 -16.12 -16.09
CA GLY A 134 -3.13 -15.65 -14.71
C GLY A 134 -4.36 -14.93 -14.16
N ASP A 135 -5.39 -14.63 -14.95
CA ASP A 135 -6.63 -14.05 -14.46
C ASP A 135 -7.42 -15.03 -13.59
N TYR A 136 -8.05 -14.50 -12.54
CA TYR A 136 -9.01 -15.25 -11.75
C TYR A 136 -10.39 -15.15 -12.39
N VAL A 137 -11.04 -16.28 -12.46
CA VAL A 137 -12.34 -16.41 -13.11
C VAL A 137 -13.24 -17.29 -12.27
N ARG A 138 -14.53 -17.05 -12.38
CA ARG A 138 -15.53 -17.90 -11.75
C ARG A 138 -16.05 -18.92 -12.77
N VAL A 139 -15.99 -20.18 -12.40
CA VAL A 139 -16.54 -21.30 -13.17
C VAL A 139 -17.75 -21.86 -12.43
N ASP A 140 -18.84 -22.04 -13.16
CA ASP A 140 -20.00 -22.74 -12.61
C ASP A 140 -19.69 -24.22 -12.46
N GLU A 141 -19.81 -24.75 -11.26
CA GLU A 141 -19.48 -26.16 -10.95
C GLU A 141 -20.39 -27.15 -11.67
N ARG A 142 -21.61 -26.76 -12.03
CA ARG A 142 -22.62 -27.64 -12.65
C ARG A 142 -22.42 -27.79 -14.17
N SER A 143 -22.15 -26.66 -14.81
CA SER A 143 -21.99 -26.64 -16.28
C SER A 143 -20.52 -26.67 -16.73
N GLY A 144 -19.58 -26.33 -15.86
CA GLY A 144 -18.19 -26.17 -16.22
C GLY A 144 -17.91 -24.95 -17.11
N ILE A 145 -18.81 -23.96 -17.12
CA ILE A 145 -18.67 -22.74 -17.94
C ILE A 145 -18.03 -21.64 -17.13
N LEU A 146 -17.07 -20.93 -17.73
CA LEU A 146 -16.45 -19.74 -17.21
C LEU A 146 -17.42 -18.56 -17.37
N LEU A 147 -17.91 -18.01 -16.27
CA LEU A 147 -18.99 -17.03 -16.25
C LEU A 147 -18.51 -15.60 -16.19
N GLU A 148 -17.51 -15.29 -15.34
CA GLU A 148 -17.02 -13.94 -15.17
C GLU A 148 -15.54 -13.89 -14.81
N ARG A 149 -14.90 -12.75 -15.11
CA ARG A 149 -13.56 -12.40 -14.64
C ARG A 149 -13.68 -11.76 -13.27
N LEU A 150 -12.96 -12.30 -12.31
CA LEU A 150 -12.90 -11.73 -10.97
C LEU A 150 -11.74 -10.74 -10.85
N PRO A 151 -11.88 -9.66 -10.08
CA PRO A 151 -10.74 -8.84 -9.69
C PRO A 151 -9.73 -9.73 -8.96
N ARG A 152 -8.44 -9.39 -9.07
CA ARG A 152 -7.36 -10.14 -8.43
C ARG A 152 -7.25 -9.72 -6.95
N PRO A 153 -7.86 -10.44 -5.99
CA PRO A 153 -7.90 -10.00 -4.60
C PRO A 153 -6.52 -9.99 -3.94
N GLU A 154 -5.62 -10.87 -4.38
CA GLU A 154 -4.31 -11.04 -3.71
C GLU A 154 -3.31 -9.91 -3.95
N VAL A 155 -3.50 -9.09 -4.98
CA VAL A 155 -2.63 -7.94 -5.29
C VAL A 155 -3.13 -6.69 -4.58
N GLU A 156 -4.44 -6.53 -4.45
CA GLU A 156 -5.05 -5.37 -3.78
C GLU A 156 -4.73 -5.37 -2.27
N ASP A 157 -4.64 -6.54 -1.65
CA ASP A 157 -4.29 -6.67 -0.22
C ASP A 157 -2.78 -6.50 0.06
N LEU A 158 -1.92 -6.75 -0.93
CA LEU A 158 -0.46 -6.72 -0.77
C LEU A 158 0.18 -5.40 -1.18
N VAL A 159 -0.47 -4.67 -2.06
CA VAL A 159 0.06 -3.45 -2.66
C VAL A 159 -0.92 -2.33 -2.39
N LEU A 160 -0.56 -1.43 -1.50
CA LEU A 160 -1.31 -0.20 -1.31
C LEU A 160 -1.08 0.68 -2.54
N GLU A 161 -2.01 0.59 -3.51
CA GLU A 161 -2.04 1.53 -4.62
C GLU A 161 -2.43 2.91 -4.07
N GLN A 162 -1.50 3.84 -4.11
CA GLN A 162 -1.74 5.21 -3.69
C GLN A 162 -1.58 6.15 -4.89
N ILE A 163 -2.37 7.22 -4.90
CA ILE A 163 -2.12 8.37 -5.75
C ILE A 163 -1.59 9.45 -4.81
N PRO A 164 -0.28 9.64 -4.74
CA PRO A 164 0.32 10.59 -3.81
C PRO A 164 -0.14 12.01 -4.11
N LYS A 165 -0.31 12.79 -3.05
CA LYS A 165 -0.62 14.23 -3.11
C LYS A 165 0.53 15.07 -2.57
N GLU A 166 1.46 14.40 -1.91
CA GLU A 166 2.63 15.00 -1.31
C GLU A 166 3.52 15.62 -2.41
N THR A 167 3.98 16.83 -2.18
CA THR A 167 4.85 17.59 -3.07
C THR A 167 6.26 17.71 -2.50
N TYR A 168 7.22 18.17 -3.29
CA TYR A 168 8.55 18.49 -2.77
C TYR A 168 8.52 19.63 -1.73
N GLU A 169 7.50 20.48 -1.81
CA GLU A 169 7.30 21.53 -0.81
C GLU A 169 6.96 20.98 0.57
N ASP A 170 6.35 19.79 0.65
CA ASP A 170 6.05 19.12 1.92
C ASP A 170 7.30 18.51 2.58
N VAL A 171 8.41 18.40 1.83
CA VAL A 171 9.67 17.85 2.31
C VAL A 171 10.57 18.99 2.78
N GLY A 172 10.89 19.04 4.06
CA GLY A 172 11.81 20.05 4.62
C GLY A 172 13.23 19.52 4.79
N GLY A 173 14.23 20.35 4.48
CA GLY A 173 15.63 20.09 4.80
C GLY A 173 16.34 19.03 3.98
N LEU A 174 15.79 18.64 2.82
CA LEU A 174 16.35 17.65 1.93
C LEU A 174 16.54 18.18 0.49
N ASP A 175 16.77 19.48 0.33
CA ASP A 175 16.84 20.13 -0.99
C ASP A 175 17.87 19.49 -1.92
N ARG A 176 19.06 19.17 -1.40
CA ARG A 176 20.13 18.53 -2.16
C ARG A 176 19.76 17.09 -2.56
N GLU A 177 19.14 16.35 -1.65
CA GLU A 177 18.69 14.99 -1.90
C GLU A 177 17.56 14.98 -2.94
N ILE A 178 16.65 15.98 -2.89
CA ILE A 178 15.62 16.18 -3.91
C ILE A 178 16.26 16.44 -5.28
N GLU A 179 17.23 17.34 -5.36
CA GLU A 179 17.94 17.62 -6.62
C GLU A 179 18.58 16.35 -7.21
N MET A 180 19.25 15.55 -6.37
CA MET A 180 19.83 14.27 -6.80
C MET A 180 18.77 13.29 -7.31
N ILE A 181 17.58 13.27 -6.72
CA ILE A 181 16.48 12.40 -7.15
C ILE A 181 15.89 12.92 -8.47
N VAL A 182 15.68 14.22 -8.61
CA VAL A 182 15.18 14.86 -9.83
C VAL A 182 16.13 14.52 -10.99
N ASP A 183 17.42 14.63 -10.78
CA ASP A 183 18.43 14.29 -11.80
C ASP A 183 18.43 12.80 -12.16
N ALA A 184 18.23 11.94 -11.19
CA ALA A 184 18.27 10.49 -11.39
C ALA A 184 16.97 9.90 -11.95
N VAL A 185 15.80 10.50 -11.65
CA VAL A 185 14.48 9.97 -11.99
C VAL A 185 13.80 10.80 -13.06
N GLU A 186 13.61 12.09 -12.80
CA GLU A 186 12.77 12.93 -13.64
C GLU A 186 13.47 13.31 -14.95
N LEU A 187 14.74 13.67 -14.89
CA LEU A 187 15.51 14.06 -16.05
C LEU A 187 15.56 12.96 -17.12
N PRO A 188 15.91 11.69 -16.80
CA PRO A 188 15.87 10.59 -17.77
C PRO A 188 14.47 10.29 -18.28
N PHE A 189 13.47 10.44 -17.41
CA PHE A 189 12.08 10.18 -17.77
C PHE A 189 11.54 11.19 -18.77
N MET A 190 11.85 12.48 -18.56
CA MET A 190 11.36 13.58 -19.40
C MET A 190 12.15 13.75 -20.71
N HIS A 191 13.45 13.40 -20.72
CA HIS A 191 14.37 13.67 -21.82
C HIS A 191 15.00 12.39 -22.39
N LYS A 192 14.16 11.36 -22.62
CA LYS A 192 14.61 10.04 -23.13
C LYS A 192 15.44 10.14 -24.42
N GLU A 193 15.07 11.04 -25.32
CA GLU A 193 15.79 11.26 -26.59
C GLU A 193 17.20 11.77 -26.37
N LEU A 194 17.40 12.69 -25.42
CA LEU A 194 18.71 13.21 -25.07
C LEU A 194 19.58 12.13 -24.42
N PHE A 195 19.02 11.35 -23.49
CA PHE A 195 19.73 10.23 -22.87
C PHE A 195 20.18 9.20 -23.91
N SER A 196 19.31 8.89 -24.87
CA SER A 196 19.66 8.00 -25.99
C SER A 196 20.76 8.60 -26.88
N LEU A 197 20.71 9.91 -27.17
CA LEU A 197 21.71 10.60 -27.99
C LEU A 197 23.10 10.59 -27.34
N TYR A 198 23.16 10.69 -26.02
CA TYR A 198 24.41 10.64 -25.25
C TYR A 198 24.81 9.21 -24.82
N GLU A 199 24.07 8.18 -25.28
CA GLU A 199 24.28 6.76 -24.89
C GLU A 199 24.30 6.55 -23.37
N LEU A 200 23.53 7.37 -22.62
CA LEU A 200 23.39 7.28 -21.17
C LEU A 200 22.20 6.38 -20.81
N PRO A 201 22.42 5.25 -20.13
CA PRO A 201 21.33 4.44 -19.65
C PRO A 201 20.59 5.18 -18.53
N ALA A 202 19.26 5.19 -18.58
CA ALA A 202 18.47 5.67 -17.46
C ALA A 202 18.62 4.75 -16.24
N PRO A 203 18.77 5.29 -15.02
CA PRO A 203 18.78 4.48 -13.81
C PRO A 203 17.48 3.68 -13.69
N LYS A 204 17.58 2.39 -13.32
CA LYS A 204 16.41 1.53 -13.11
C LYS A 204 15.82 1.71 -11.72
N GLY A 205 16.64 2.14 -10.78
CA GLY A 205 16.18 2.34 -9.43
C GLY A 205 17.14 3.11 -8.54
N ILE A 206 16.59 3.53 -7.41
CA ILE A 206 17.26 4.34 -6.40
C ILE A 206 17.16 3.64 -5.06
N LEU A 207 18.23 3.71 -4.26
CA LEU A 207 18.20 3.37 -2.84
C LEU A 207 18.25 4.62 -1.99
N LEU A 208 17.20 4.88 -1.22
CA LEU A 208 17.16 5.87 -0.15
C LEU A 208 17.57 5.19 1.16
N TYR A 209 18.64 5.62 1.78
CA TYR A 209 19.11 4.99 3.01
C TYR A 209 19.49 6.01 4.08
N GLY A 210 19.30 5.64 5.33
CA GLY A 210 19.61 6.49 6.47
C GLY A 210 18.69 6.26 7.66
N PRO A 211 18.79 7.08 8.71
CA PRO A 211 18.04 6.91 9.96
C PRO A 211 16.52 6.85 9.75
N PRO A 212 15.78 6.15 10.63
CA PRO A 212 14.32 6.12 10.59
C PRO A 212 13.73 7.52 10.88
N GLY A 213 12.52 7.76 10.36
CA GLY A 213 11.80 9.02 10.60
C GLY A 213 12.37 10.26 9.89
N CYS A 214 13.35 10.11 8.98
CA CYS A 214 13.97 11.23 8.26
C CYS A 214 13.37 11.47 6.86
N GLY A 215 12.15 11.01 6.56
CA GLY A 215 11.40 11.41 5.36
C GLY A 215 11.61 10.54 4.11
N LYS A 216 12.24 9.35 4.18
CA LYS A 216 12.46 8.46 3.01
C LYS A 216 11.18 8.14 2.24
N THR A 217 10.13 7.76 2.93
CA THR A 217 8.83 7.43 2.32
C THR A 217 8.12 8.68 1.80
N LEU A 218 8.27 9.81 2.49
CA LEU A 218 7.67 11.10 2.09
C LEU A 218 8.27 11.59 0.76
N ILE A 219 9.61 11.57 0.65
CA ILE A 219 10.29 12.00 -0.59
C ILE A 219 9.95 11.08 -1.77
N ALA A 220 9.83 9.76 -1.55
CA ALA A 220 9.44 8.82 -2.59
C ALA A 220 8.03 9.11 -3.13
N LYS A 221 7.09 9.50 -2.27
CA LYS A 221 5.74 9.92 -2.66
C LYS A 221 5.76 11.26 -3.41
N ALA A 222 6.56 12.23 -2.94
CA ALA A 222 6.72 13.51 -3.63
C ALA A 222 7.26 13.35 -5.06
N VAL A 223 8.22 12.43 -5.26
CA VAL A 223 8.71 12.06 -6.60
C VAL A 223 7.59 11.53 -7.48
N ALA A 224 6.75 10.63 -6.94
CA ALA A 224 5.64 10.05 -7.69
C ALA A 224 4.64 11.12 -8.13
N ASN A 225 4.30 12.06 -7.24
CA ASN A 225 3.41 13.16 -7.56
C ASN A 225 4.02 14.11 -8.60
N SER A 226 5.29 14.48 -8.44
CA SER A 226 6.01 15.33 -9.41
C SER A 226 6.03 14.73 -10.80
N LEU A 227 6.31 13.42 -10.93
CA LEU A 227 6.26 12.72 -12.22
C LEU A 227 4.85 12.77 -12.84
N ALA A 228 3.79 12.61 -12.04
CA ALA A 228 2.43 12.71 -12.54
C ALA A 228 2.13 14.10 -13.13
N LEU A 229 2.51 15.15 -12.40
CA LEU A 229 2.31 16.53 -12.86
C LEU A 229 3.06 16.82 -14.16
N LYS A 230 4.30 16.39 -14.27
CA LYS A 230 5.11 16.57 -15.50
C LYS A 230 4.57 15.78 -16.68
N VAL A 231 4.06 14.56 -16.46
CA VAL A 231 3.38 13.81 -17.52
C VAL A 231 2.11 14.52 -17.97
N ALA A 232 1.32 15.05 -17.03
CA ALA A 232 0.13 15.85 -17.34
C ALA A 232 0.46 17.07 -18.23
N GLU A 233 1.53 17.78 -17.92
CA GLU A 233 1.99 18.93 -18.70
C GLU A 233 2.40 18.55 -20.13
N VAL A 234 3.13 17.43 -20.30
CA VAL A 234 3.61 16.99 -21.61
C VAL A 234 2.50 16.40 -22.47
N THR A 235 1.60 15.62 -21.86
CA THR A 235 0.53 14.93 -22.60
C THR A 235 -0.72 15.79 -22.79
N GLY A 236 -0.86 16.88 -22.03
CA GLY A 236 -2.08 17.70 -21.98
C GLY A 236 -3.26 16.99 -21.30
N ASP A 237 -3.03 15.84 -20.70
CA ASP A 237 -4.05 15.07 -19.97
C ASP A 237 -4.03 15.45 -18.49
N HIS A 238 -4.94 16.33 -18.09
CA HIS A 238 -5.11 16.76 -16.69
C HIS A 238 -5.60 15.64 -15.74
N ALA A 239 -5.95 14.49 -16.28
CA ALA A 239 -6.26 13.28 -15.50
C ALA A 239 -5.04 12.38 -15.28
N ALA A 240 -3.85 12.82 -15.72
CA ALA A 240 -2.61 12.07 -15.55
C ALA A 240 -2.37 11.77 -14.06
N ARG A 241 -2.04 10.53 -13.79
CA ARG A 241 -1.82 10.00 -12.43
C ARG A 241 -0.53 9.21 -12.44
N SER A 242 0.19 9.20 -11.32
CA SER A 242 1.23 8.20 -11.08
C SER A 242 0.70 7.13 -10.13
N TYR A 243 1.16 5.94 -10.33
CA TYR A 243 0.85 4.84 -9.42
C TYR A 243 2.06 4.62 -8.50
N PHE A 244 1.79 4.74 -7.21
CA PHE A 244 2.74 4.46 -6.16
C PHE A 244 2.38 3.12 -5.51
N LEU A 245 3.15 2.09 -5.83
CA LEU A 245 2.97 0.75 -5.29
C LEU A 245 3.83 0.61 -4.04
N ASN A 246 3.22 0.85 -2.88
CA ASN A 246 3.92 0.80 -1.59
C ASN A 246 3.95 -0.62 -1.04
N ILE A 247 5.15 -1.15 -0.86
CA ILE A 247 5.41 -2.51 -0.41
C ILE A 247 6.26 -2.43 0.84
N LYS A 248 5.72 -2.92 1.95
CA LYS A 248 6.49 -3.05 3.18
C LYS A 248 7.15 -4.42 3.24
N GLY A 249 8.45 -4.43 3.47
CA GLY A 249 9.22 -5.66 3.51
C GLY A 249 8.63 -6.76 4.38
N PRO A 250 8.30 -6.52 5.65
CA PRO A 250 7.72 -7.53 6.53
C PRO A 250 6.38 -8.11 6.05
N GLU A 251 5.56 -7.35 5.33
CA GLU A 251 4.25 -7.80 4.81
C GLU A 251 4.38 -8.79 3.65
N LEU A 252 5.51 -8.75 2.94
CA LEU A 252 5.78 -9.72 1.87
C LEU A 252 6.24 -11.08 2.42
N LEU A 253 6.91 -11.08 3.57
CA LEU A 253 7.45 -12.31 4.14
C LEU A 253 6.32 -13.31 4.45
N ASN A 254 6.47 -14.52 3.97
CA ASN A 254 5.56 -15.62 4.25
C ASN A 254 6.35 -16.83 4.73
N LYS A 255 5.73 -17.64 5.59
CA LYS A 255 6.33 -18.89 6.11
C LYS A 255 6.43 -20.00 5.04
N TYR A 256 5.68 -19.86 3.96
CA TYR A 256 5.66 -20.85 2.88
C TYR A 256 6.68 -20.50 1.80
N VAL A 257 7.51 -21.47 1.45
CA VAL A 257 8.51 -21.35 0.37
C VAL A 257 7.82 -21.01 -0.95
N GLY A 258 8.37 -20.04 -1.68
CA GLY A 258 7.84 -19.62 -2.99
C GLY A 258 6.73 -18.57 -2.95
N GLU A 259 6.08 -18.35 -1.81
CA GLU A 259 5.01 -17.36 -1.70
C GLU A 259 5.54 -15.92 -1.77
N THR A 260 6.67 -15.64 -1.15
CA THR A 260 7.29 -14.32 -1.20
C THR A 260 7.74 -13.98 -2.62
N GLU A 261 8.35 -14.92 -3.33
CA GLU A 261 8.76 -14.76 -4.74
C GLU A 261 7.54 -14.56 -5.64
N ARG A 262 6.46 -15.30 -5.40
CA ARG A 262 5.20 -15.14 -6.12
C ARG A 262 4.64 -13.72 -5.93
N LYS A 263 4.64 -13.22 -4.70
CA LYS A 263 4.20 -11.87 -4.37
C LYS A 263 5.04 -10.80 -5.08
N ILE A 264 6.36 -10.94 -5.10
CA ILE A 264 7.25 -10.03 -5.82
C ILE A 264 6.89 -10.02 -7.33
N ARG A 265 6.74 -11.18 -7.96
CA ARG A 265 6.31 -11.26 -9.36
C ARG A 265 4.98 -10.55 -9.63
N LEU A 266 4.00 -10.73 -8.74
CA LEU A 266 2.68 -10.08 -8.86
C LEU A 266 2.79 -8.55 -8.79
N VAL A 267 3.62 -8.02 -7.89
CA VAL A 267 3.89 -6.57 -7.80
C VAL A 267 4.42 -6.02 -9.12
N PHE A 268 5.48 -6.65 -9.66
CA PHE A 268 6.06 -6.20 -10.92
C PHE A 268 5.14 -6.43 -12.12
N GLN A 269 4.32 -7.48 -12.11
CA GLN A 269 3.28 -7.67 -13.11
C GLN A 269 2.26 -6.53 -13.05
N ARG A 270 1.83 -6.12 -11.85
CA ARG A 270 0.92 -4.98 -11.68
C ARG A 270 1.55 -3.68 -12.16
N ALA A 271 2.83 -3.47 -11.85
CA ALA A 271 3.58 -2.32 -12.36
C ALA A 271 3.60 -2.28 -13.90
N ARG A 272 3.82 -3.44 -14.56
CA ARG A 272 3.77 -3.56 -16.01
C ARG A 272 2.40 -3.20 -16.58
N GLU A 273 1.34 -3.77 -16.02
CA GLU A 273 -0.04 -3.50 -16.45
C GLU A 273 -0.38 -1.99 -16.40
N LYS A 274 0.08 -1.29 -15.37
CA LYS A 274 -0.13 0.17 -15.24
C LYS A 274 0.76 0.96 -16.19
N SER A 275 2.01 0.56 -16.35
CA SER A 275 2.95 1.18 -17.29
C SER A 275 2.50 1.07 -18.74
N GLU A 276 1.92 -0.07 -19.16
CA GLU A 276 1.33 -0.27 -20.49
C GLU A 276 0.16 0.68 -20.78
N GLN A 277 -0.49 1.21 -19.74
CA GLN A 277 -1.52 2.23 -19.85
C GLN A 277 -0.95 3.64 -20.06
N GLY A 278 0.38 3.77 -20.10
CA GLY A 278 1.09 5.05 -20.30
C GLY A 278 1.40 5.82 -19.01
N TRP A 279 1.05 5.28 -17.84
CA TRP A 279 1.24 5.96 -16.57
C TRP A 279 2.64 5.72 -15.98
N PRO A 280 3.26 6.71 -15.32
CA PRO A 280 4.45 6.47 -14.51
C PRO A 280 4.09 5.62 -13.29
N VAL A 281 4.91 4.62 -13.02
CA VAL A 281 4.74 3.69 -11.90
C VAL A 281 6.00 3.69 -11.05
N ILE A 282 5.83 3.98 -9.78
CA ILE A 282 6.89 3.82 -8.78
C ILE A 282 6.60 2.58 -7.94
N VAL A 283 7.51 1.63 -7.98
CA VAL A 283 7.51 0.47 -7.09
C VAL A 283 8.41 0.80 -5.90
N PHE A 284 7.79 1.07 -4.75
CA PHE A 284 8.47 1.48 -3.54
C PHE A 284 8.57 0.32 -2.55
N PHE A 285 9.80 -0.07 -2.22
CA PHE A 285 10.07 -1.06 -1.19
C PHE A 285 10.52 -0.36 0.09
N ASP A 286 9.68 -0.38 1.13
CA ASP A 286 10.05 0.10 2.45
C ASP A 286 10.67 -1.03 3.29
N GLU A 287 11.59 -0.68 4.16
CA GLU A 287 12.32 -1.63 5.02
C GLU A 287 12.95 -2.78 4.24
N MET A 288 13.65 -2.45 3.13
CA MET A 288 14.27 -3.45 2.23
C MET A 288 15.19 -4.43 2.97
N GLU A 289 15.82 -4.01 4.03
CA GLU A 289 16.69 -4.85 4.87
C GLU A 289 15.95 -6.03 5.50
N SER A 290 14.64 -6.01 5.58
CA SER A 290 13.86 -7.15 6.07
C SER A 290 13.76 -8.30 5.07
N LEU A 291 13.80 -7.98 3.76
CA LEU A 291 13.61 -8.93 2.66
C LEU A 291 14.92 -9.37 2.01
N PHE A 292 15.88 -8.46 1.90
CA PHE A 292 17.02 -8.59 1.00
C PHE A 292 18.35 -8.55 1.75
N ARG A 293 18.44 -9.34 2.81
CA ARG A 293 19.64 -9.43 3.66
C ARG A 293 20.80 -10.15 2.96
N THR A 294 22.00 -9.79 3.36
CA THR A 294 23.23 -10.51 2.99
C THR A 294 23.21 -11.93 3.54
N ARG A 295 23.57 -12.91 2.72
CA ARG A 295 23.57 -14.33 3.07
C ARG A 295 24.43 -14.61 4.31
N GLY A 296 23.92 -15.44 5.22
CA GLY A 296 24.71 -15.98 6.34
C GLY A 296 24.53 -15.28 7.68
N THR A 297 23.58 -14.33 7.83
CA THR A 297 23.36 -13.60 9.09
C THR A 297 22.15 -14.07 9.92
N GLY A 298 21.46 -15.16 9.52
CA GLY A 298 20.24 -15.61 10.22
C GLY A 298 19.88 -17.09 10.00
N ILE A 299 18.86 -17.54 10.74
CA ILE A 299 18.37 -18.93 10.80
C ILE A 299 17.59 -19.36 9.53
N SER A 300 17.38 -18.46 8.56
CA SER A 300 16.47 -18.66 7.40
C SER A 300 17.22 -18.67 6.06
N SER A 301 18.37 -19.32 5.97
CA SER A 301 19.24 -19.29 4.77
C SER A 301 18.58 -19.74 3.45
N ASP A 302 17.55 -20.57 3.52
CA ASP A 302 16.89 -21.13 2.33
C ASP A 302 15.92 -20.13 1.68
N MET A 303 15.18 -19.34 2.46
CA MET A 303 14.30 -18.31 1.91
C MET A 303 15.08 -17.13 1.32
N GLU A 304 16.17 -16.70 1.96
CA GLU A 304 17.03 -15.61 1.47
C GLU A 304 17.70 -15.98 0.14
N SER A 305 17.94 -17.26 -0.11
CA SER A 305 18.62 -17.75 -1.33
C SER A 305 17.78 -17.60 -2.61
N THR A 306 16.46 -17.45 -2.51
CA THR A 306 15.53 -17.41 -3.65
C THR A 306 14.90 -16.04 -3.87
N ILE A 307 14.68 -15.27 -2.81
CA ILE A 307 14.03 -13.94 -2.85
C ILE A 307 14.88 -12.91 -3.59
N VAL A 308 16.18 -12.81 -3.25
CA VAL A 308 17.11 -11.86 -3.90
C VAL A 308 17.23 -12.13 -5.41
N PRO A 309 17.49 -13.36 -5.89
CA PRO A 309 17.50 -13.66 -7.32
C PRO A 309 16.17 -13.33 -8.04
N GLN A 310 15.03 -13.54 -7.39
CA GLN A 310 13.74 -13.20 -7.97
C GLN A 310 13.60 -11.69 -8.16
N LEU A 311 13.91 -10.88 -7.14
CA LEU A 311 13.89 -9.43 -7.26
C LEU A 311 14.83 -8.94 -8.37
N LEU A 312 16.06 -9.50 -8.43
CA LEU A 312 17.04 -9.15 -9.45
C LEU A 312 16.50 -9.43 -10.87
N ALA A 313 15.86 -10.58 -11.06
CA ALA A 313 15.25 -10.94 -12.35
C ALA A 313 14.11 -9.96 -12.73
N GLU A 314 13.32 -9.52 -11.77
CA GLU A 314 12.25 -8.54 -12.03
C GLU A 314 12.82 -7.15 -12.36
N ILE A 315 13.83 -6.67 -11.62
CA ILE A 315 14.51 -5.39 -11.88
C ILE A 315 15.22 -5.42 -13.23
N ASP A 316 15.93 -6.51 -13.54
CA ASP A 316 16.58 -6.68 -14.83
C ASP A 316 15.55 -6.70 -15.97
N GLY A 317 14.36 -7.26 -15.74
CA GLY A 317 13.23 -7.24 -16.67
C GLY A 317 12.54 -5.88 -16.86
N VAL A 318 12.81 -4.89 -16.00
CA VAL A 318 12.27 -3.53 -16.13
C VAL A 318 12.88 -2.77 -17.33
N GLU A 319 13.99 -3.21 -17.91
CA GLU A 319 14.60 -2.58 -19.09
C GLU A 319 13.64 -2.41 -20.27
N THR A 320 12.68 -3.30 -20.40
CA THR A 320 11.65 -3.23 -21.45
C THR A 320 10.50 -2.28 -21.13
N LEU A 321 10.46 -1.76 -19.89
CA LEU A 321 9.35 -0.94 -19.36
C LEU A 321 9.81 0.52 -19.25
N GLN A 322 9.31 1.36 -20.15
CA GLN A 322 9.75 2.76 -20.24
C GLN A 322 9.31 3.66 -19.09
N ASN A 323 8.37 3.23 -18.23
CA ASN A 323 7.70 4.08 -17.25
C ASN A 323 7.64 3.48 -15.84
N VAL A 324 8.49 2.50 -15.51
CA VAL A 324 8.57 1.90 -14.17
C VAL A 324 9.90 2.24 -13.52
N ILE A 325 9.85 2.73 -12.29
CA ILE A 325 11.02 3.08 -11.47
C ILE A 325 10.91 2.34 -10.14
N VAL A 326 12.01 1.74 -9.71
CA VAL A 326 12.09 1.06 -8.42
C VAL A 326 12.78 1.98 -7.41
N ILE A 327 12.13 2.27 -6.30
CA ILE A 327 12.73 3.01 -5.18
C ILE A 327 12.76 2.10 -3.96
N GLY A 328 13.95 1.83 -3.46
CA GLY A 328 14.15 1.12 -2.21
C GLY A 328 14.39 2.09 -1.06
N ALA A 329 13.83 1.82 0.12
CA ALA A 329 14.16 2.52 1.35
C ALA A 329 14.70 1.54 2.40
N SER A 330 15.76 1.95 3.09
CA SER A 330 16.36 1.15 4.14
C SER A 330 16.87 2.01 5.29
N ASN A 331 16.72 1.51 6.50
CA ASN A 331 17.35 2.07 7.68
C ASN A 331 18.78 1.51 7.88
N ARG A 332 19.11 0.40 7.17
CA ARG A 332 20.33 -0.38 7.34
C ARG A 332 20.90 -0.86 5.99
N GLU A 333 21.54 0.08 5.25
CA GLU A 333 22.15 -0.26 3.96
C GLU A 333 23.21 -1.37 4.02
N ASP A 334 23.82 -1.54 5.18
CA ASP A 334 24.84 -2.58 5.42
C ASP A 334 24.29 -4.00 5.42
N LEU A 335 22.98 -4.16 5.63
CA LEU A 335 22.30 -5.45 5.60
C LEU A 335 21.82 -5.85 4.20
N ILE A 336 21.73 -4.90 3.26
CA ILE A 336 21.23 -5.19 1.92
C ILE A 336 22.29 -5.95 1.12
N ASP A 337 21.85 -6.98 0.39
CA ASP A 337 22.71 -7.76 -0.49
C ASP A 337 23.37 -6.85 -1.56
N PRO A 338 24.72 -6.82 -1.64
CA PRO A 338 25.42 -5.98 -2.60
C PRO A 338 25.03 -6.23 -4.07
N ALA A 339 24.50 -7.40 -4.40
CA ALA A 339 24.05 -7.70 -5.76
C ALA A 339 22.91 -6.78 -6.24
N ILE A 340 22.05 -6.32 -5.32
CA ILE A 340 20.96 -5.38 -5.63
C ILE A 340 21.49 -3.98 -5.94
N LEU A 341 22.63 -3.63 -5.35
CA LEU A 341 23.24 -2.30 -5.42
C LEU A 341 24.27 -2.16 -6.56
N ARG A 342 24.32 -3.13 -7.48
CA ARG A 342 25.20 -3.07 -8.64
C ARG A 342 24.66 -2.15 -9.74
N PRO A 343 25.55 -1.57 -10.59
CA PRO A 343 25.14 -0.80 -11.76
C PRO A 343 24.08 -1.53 -12.60
N GLY A 344 23.08 -0.77 -13.04
CA GLY A 344 21.94 -1.29 -13.80
C GLY A 344 20.78 -1.85 -12.94
N ARG A 345 20.81 -1.65 -11.61
CA ARG A 345 19.76 -2.03 -10.66
C ARG A 345 19.40 -0.85 -9.75
N LEU A 346 19.61 -0.96 -8.42
CA LEU A 346 19.52 0.19 -7.50
C LEU A 346 20.89 0.86 -7.39
N ASP A 347 21.34 1.43 -8.46
CA ASP A 347 22.71 1.96 -8.59
C ASP A 347 22.86 3.40 -8.09
N VAL A 348 21.78 4.16 -8.06
CA VAL A 348 21.76 5.49 -7.44
C VAL A 348 21.47 5.38 -5.95
N LYS A 349 22.46 5.78 -5.13
CA LYS A 349 22.36 5.69 -3.66
C LYS A 349 22.31 7.09 -3.07
N ILE A 350 21.23 7.40 -2.37
CA ILE A 350 21.02 8.70 -1.76
C ILE A 350 20.91 8.53 -0.25
N LYS A 351 21.86 9.15 0.46
CA LYS A 351 21.91 9.10 1.92
C LYS A 351 21.03 10.22 2.49
N ILE A 352 19.93 9.81 3.13
CA ILE A 352 19.10 10.71 3.91
C ILE A 352 19.73 10.85 5.30
N LYS A 353 20.08 12.06 5.67
CA LYS A 353 20.71 12.37 6.97
C LYS A 353 19.64 12.79 7.99
N ARG A 354 20.03 12.83 9.25
CA ARG A 354 19.27 13.53 10.27
C ARG A 354 19.23 15.02 9.94
N PRO A 355 18.12 15.71 10.24
CA PRO A 355 18.05 17.14 10.03
C PRO A 355 19.11 17.86 10.89
N ASP A 356 19.81 18.79 10.30
CA ASP A 356 20.56 19.80 11.02
C ASP A 356 19.62 20.92 11.50
N GLU A 357 20.18 21.94 12.15
CA GLU A 357 19.40 23.05 12.72
C GLU A 357 18.58 23.79 11.67
N VAL A 358 19.15 24.03 10.49
CA VAL A 358 18.46 24.70 9.37
C VAL A 358 17.34 23.83 8.81
N ALA A 359 17.62 22.56 8.59
CA ALA A 359 16.64 21.58 8.12
C ALA A 359 15.50 21.40 9.15
N ALA A 360 15.81 21.37 10.44
CA ALA A 360 14.81 21.28 11.49
C ALA A 360 13.85 22.47 11.48
N ALA A 361 14.37 23.70 11.31
CA ALA A 361 13.55 24.90 11.19
C ALA A 361 12.62 24.85 9.98
N GLN A 362 13.12 24.36 8.84
CA GLN A 362 12.29 24.15 7.64
C GLN A 362 11.19 23.10 7.91
N ILE A 363 11.51 21.99 8.60
CA ILE A 363 10.52 20.96 8.95
C ILE A 363 9.46 21.52 9.89
N PHE A 364 9.84 22.28 10.94
CA PHE A 364 8.87 22.95 11.82
C PHE A 364 7.92 23.84 11.03
N SER A 365 8.45 24.64 10.08
CA SER A 365 7.66 25.55 9.26
C SER A 365 6.63 24.82 8.37
N ARG A 366 6.82 23.53 8.04
CA ARG A 366 5.81 22.72 7.31
C ARG A 366 4.60 22.37 8.17
N TYR A 367 4.80 22.26 9.48
CA TYR A 367 3.72 21.88 10.40
C TYR A 367 3.13 23.08 11.17
N LEU A 368 3.85 24.20 11.23
CA LEU A 368 3.42 25.47 11.80
C LEU A 368 3.01 26.41 10.66
N THR A 369 1.74 26.33 10.25
CA THR A 369 1.16 27.10 9.14
C THR A 369 0.21 28.17 9.67
N THR A 370 -0.07 29.20 8.89
CA THR A 370 -1.02 30.28 9.20
C THR A 370 -2.47 29.82 9.36
N ASP A 371 -2.80 28.59 9.00
CA ASP A 371 -4.11 27.99 9.29
C ASP A 371 -4.30 27.63 10.78
N LEU A 372 -3.22 27.68 11.57
CA LEU A 372 -3.26 27.34 12.99
C LEU A 372 -3.61 28.58 13.81
N PRO A 373 -4.51 28.47 14.79
CA PRO A 373 -4.73 29.56 15.71
C PRO A 373 -3.47 29.80 16.56
N VAL A 374 -2.87 30.97 16.44
CA VAL A 374 -1.73 31.44 17.23
C VAL A 374 -2.23 32.45 18.25
N ASP A 375 -1.59 32.51 19.41
CA ASP A 375 -1.90 33.47 20.45
C ASP A 375 -1.64 34.91 19.95
N ALA A 376 -2.62 35.81 20.16
CA ALA A 376 -2.57 37.16 19.64
C ALA A 376 -1.41 38.00 20.24
N ASP A 377 -1.10 37.80 21.52
CA ASP A 377 0.00 38.49 22.20
C ASP A 377 1.35 38.05 21.62
N LEU A 378 1.46 36.80 21.19
CA LEU A 378 2.64 36.27 20.52
C LEU A 378 2.81 36.84 19.09
N ILE A 379 1.74 37.00 18.35
CA ILE A 379 1.79 37.63 17.02
C ILE A 379 2.30 39.09 17.14
N GLU A 380 1.84 39.81 18.16
CA GLU A 380 2.28 41.18 18.39
C GLU A 380 3.75 41.23 18.86
N SER A 381 4.12 40.38 19.82
CA SER A 381 5.44 40.44 20.48
C SER A 381 6.57 39.88 19.61
N LEU A 382 6.39 38.74 18.98
CA LEU A 382 7.40 38.07 18.16
C LEU A 382 7.31 38.42 16.68
N GLY A 383 6.08 38.60 16.16
CA GLY A 383 5.83 38.89 14.74
C GLY A 383 5.71 40.35 14.41
N GLY A 384 5.52 41.25 15.39
CA GLY A 384 5.18 42.66 15.14
C GLY A 384 3.87 42.81 14.34
N GLY A 385 2.89 41.97 14.61
CA GLY A 385 1.61 41.89 13.90
C GLY A 385 1.61 40.99 12.64
N ASP A 386 2.72 40.35 12.34
CA ASP A 386 2.87 39.43 11.20
C ASP A 386 2.91 37.97 11.69
N GLU A 387 1.91 37.19 11.34
CA GLU A 387 1.72 35.81 11.81
C GLU A 387 2.81 34.87 11.29
N ASP A 388 3.24 35.02 10.03
CA ASP A 388 4.32 34.21 9.45
C ASP A 388 5.65 34.43 10.19
N LYS A 389 5.94 35.67 10.61
CA LYS A 389 7.13 35.97 11.38
C LYS A 389 7.04 35.41 12.80
N ALA A 390 5.87 35.44 13.41
CA ALA A 390 5.65 34.86 14.72
C ALA A 390 5.84 33.34 14.69
N LEU A 391 5.26 32.66 13.73
CA LEU A 391 5.41 31.21 13.53
C LEU A 391 6.86 30.81 13.27
N LYS A 392 7.57 31.59 12.47
CA LYS A 392 8.99 31.37 12.22
C LYS A 392 9.84 31.54 13.48
N ALA A 393 9.59 32.61 14.25
CA ALA A 393 10.29 32.82 15.51
C ALA A 393 10.02 31.70 16.54
N MET A 394 8.78 31.20 16.59
CA MET A 394 8.42 30.04 17.42
C MET A 394 9.16 28.78 16.97
N ALA A 395 9.27 28.54 15.65
CA ALA A 395 10.03 27.42 15.10
C ALA A 395 11.53 27.54 15.46
N ASP A 396 12.12 28.71 15.28
CA ASP A 396 13.52 28.95 15.57
C ASP A 396 13.84 28.74 17.07
N GLU A 397 12.94 29.14 17.97
CA GLU A 397 13.11 28.92 19.41
C GLU A 397 12.97 27.45 19.81
N ALA A 398 12.01 26.73 19.22
CA ALA A 398 11.90 25.30 19.42
C ALA A 398 13.13 24.53 18.92
N VAL A 399 13.70 24.94 17.78
CA VAL A 399 14.94 24.40 17.24
C VAL A 399 16.12 24.71 18.14
N ALA A 400 16.24 25.95 18.61
CA ALA A 400 17.30 26.32 19.58
C ALA A 400 17.25 25.46 20.85
N ALA A 401 16.04 25.19 21.36
CA ALA A 401 15.85 24.30 22.50
C ALA A 401 16.25 22.85 22.20
N MET A 402 15.95 22.33 21.01
CA MET A 402 16.32 20.97 20.62
C MET A 402 17.80 20.77 20.36
N TYR A 403 18.46 21.80 19.80
CA TYR A 403 19.86 21.72 19.36
C TYR A 403 20.87 22.26 20.36
N SER A 404 20.41 22.79 21.51
CA SER A 404 21.27 23.23 22.61
C SER A 404 22.16 22.09 23.12
N THR A 405 23.40 22.42 23.43
CA THR A 405 24.39 21.49 24.01
C THR A 405 24.54 21.67 25.53
N GLU A 406 23.54 22.26 26.18
CA GLU A 406 23.48 22.37 27.63
C GLU A 406 23.28 21.03 28.32
N GLU A 407 23.57 20.94 29.60
CA GLU A 407 23.44 19.73 30.42
C GLU A 407 22.03 19.11 30.34
N VAL A 408 21.00 19.96 30.22
CA VAL A 408 19.60 19.54 30.11
C VAL A 408 19.35 18.68 28.85
N ASN A 409 20.12 18.85 27.80
CA ASN A 409 20.01 18.14 26.55
C ASN A 409 21.01 16.98 26.38
N GLN A 410 21.81 16.70 27.41
CA GLN A 410 22.68 15.54 27.41
C GLN A 410 21.85 14.27 27.50
N PHE A 411 22.07 13.36 26.58
CA PHE A 411 21.27 12.16 26.47
C PHE A 411 22.05 10.91 26.89
N LEU A 412 23.21 10.68 26.29
CA LEU A 412 24.02 9.51 26.52
C LEU A 412 25.52 9.83 26.54
N GLU A 413 26.29 9.18 27.41
CA GLU A 413 27.74 9.06 27.27
C GLU A 413 28.06 7.71 26.64
N VAL A 414 28.75 7.72 25.51
CA VAL A 414 29.23 6.52 24.84
C VAL A 414 30.74 6.40 25.02
N THR A 415 31.23 5.20 25.26
CA THR A 415 32.67 4.91 25.32
C THR A 415 33.02 3.98 24.18
N TYR A 416 33.98 4.38 23.39
CA TYR A 416 34.50 3.62 22.24
C TYR A 416 35.58 2.62 22.65
N GLN A 417 35.88 1.67 21.77
CA GLN A 417 36.89 0.64 22.02
C GLN A 417 38.31 1.23 22.20
N ASN A 418 38.58 2.41 21.65
CA ASN A 418 39.82 3.15 21.82
C ASN A 418 39.94 3.86 23.19
N GLY A 419 38.89 3.80 24.01
CA GLY A 419 38.78 4.45 25.31
C GLY A 419 38.29 5.90 25.26
N GLU A 420 38.03 6.47 24.08
CA GLU A 420 37.45 7.80 23.97
C GLU A 420 36.01 7.79 24.44
N LYS A 421 35.59 8.91 25.06
CA LYS A 421 34.23 9.15 25.51
C LYS A 421 33.62 10.29 24.72
N GLU A 422 32.38 10.15 24.36
CA GLU A 422 31.60 11.16 23.67
C GLU A 422 30.22 11.31 24.32
N VAL A 423 29.79 12.56 24.51
CA VAL A 423 28.43 12.86 24.98
C VAL A 423 27.56 13.11 23.77
N LEU A 424 26.48 12.35 23.65
CA LEU A 424 25.46 12.53 22.63
C LEU A 424 24.31 13.36 23.24
N TYR A 425 23.87 14.34 22.47
CA TYR A 425 22.81 15.27 22.83
C TYR A 425 21.51 14.92 22.13
N PHE A 426 20.40 15.53 22.51
CA PHE A 426 19.09 15.33 21.87
C PHE A 426 19.13 15.56 20.35
N LYS A 427 19.86 16.59 19.90
CA LYS A 427 20.06 16.89 18.46
C LYS A 427 20.62 15.71 17.65
N ASP A 428 21.43 14.85 18.26
CA ASP A 428 22.06 13.71 17.58
C ASP A 428 21.06 12.60 17.25
N PHE A 429 19.85 12.69 17.83
CA PHE A 429 18.73 11.78 17.59
C PHE A 429 17.60 12.43 16.80
N ALA A 430 17.66 13.73 16.54
CA ALA A 430 16.63 14.48 15.87
C ALA A 430 16.19 13.81 14.55
N SER A 431 14.89 13.79 14.29
CA SER A 431 14.31 13.29 13.05
C SER A 431 13.06 14.09 12.68
N GLY A 432 12.66 14.06 11.40
CA GLY A 432 11.45 14.72 10.95
C GLY A 432 10.19 14.23 11.67
N ALA A 433 10.11 12.93 11.95
CA ALA A 433 9.00 12.35 12.70
C ALA A 433 8.92 12.85 14.15
N MET A 434 10.08 13.09 14.81
CA MET A 434 10.10 13.68 16.14
C MET A 434 9.59 15.12 16.11
N ILE A 435 10.01 15.91 15.12
CA ILE A 435 9.53 17.30 14.96
C ILE A 435 8.02 17.33 14.72
N GLU A 436 7.50 16.47 13.84
CA GLU A 436 6.05 16.33 13.64
C GLU A 436 5.34 16.00 14.95
N ASN A 437 5.88 15.06 15.73
CA ASN A 437 5.29 14.64 17.00
C ASN A 437 5.29 15.77 18.04
N ILE A 438 6.38 16.54 18.11
CA ILE A 438 6.48 17.74 18.96
C ILE A 438 5.38 18.74 18.61
N VAL A 439 5.22 19.09 17.33
CA VAL A 439 4.17 20.04 16.92
C VAL A 439 2.77 19.47 17.18
N ARG A 440 2.53 18.20 16.93
CA ARG A 440 1.25 17.53 17.23
C ARG A 440 0.94 17.56 18.72
N ARG A 441 1.95 17.40 19.57
CA ARG A 441 1.86 17.46 21.03
C ARG A 441 1.57 18.88 21.51
N ALA A 442 2.28 19.87 20.97
CA ALA A 442 2.05 21.28 21.25
C ALA A 442 0.62 21.72 20.91
N LYS A 443 0.10 21.30 19.74
CA LYS A 443 -1.31 21.54 19.36
C LYS A 443 -2.30 20.93 20.37
N LYS A 444 -2.00 19.74 20.91
CA LYS A 444 -2.84 19.14 21.98
C LYS A 444 -2.78 19.91 23.29
N LEU A 445 -1.60 20.47 23.65
CA LEU A 445 -1.45 21.29 24.85
C LEU A 445 -2.25 22.59 24.70
N ALA A 446 -2.16 23.27 23.57
CA ALA A 446 -2.95 24.46 23.26
C ALA A 446 -4.46 24.19 23.36
N ILE A 447 -4.95 23.09 22.77
CA ILE A 447 -6.37 22.68 22.88
C ILE A 447 -6.77 22.44 24.34
N LYS A 448 -5.95 21.77 25.14
CA LYS A 448 -6.24 21.54 26.57
C LYS A 448 -6.35 22.84 27.34
N ARG A 449 -5.49 23.82 27.06
CA ARG A 449 -5.52 25.15 27.69
C ARG A 449 -6.76 25.92 27.26
N ASP A 450 -7.12 25.94 25.98
CA ASP A 450 -8.32 26.59 25.48
C ASP A 450 -9.59 26.03 26.17
N LEU A 451 -9.68 24.71 26.35
CA LEU A 451 -10.78 24.06 27.05
C LEU A 451 -10.81 24.35 28.57
N ALA A 452 -9.67 24.58 29.21
CA ALA A 452 -9.59 24.84 30.65
C ALA A 452 -9.83 26.31 30.98
N ASP A 453 -9.14 27.22 30.28
CA ASP A 453 -9.02 28.63 30.66
C ASP A 453 -9.60 29.56 29.58
N GLY A 454 -10.04 29.04 28.41
CA GLY A 454 -10.53 29.81 27.25
C GLY A 454 -9.45 30.60 26.53
N ALA A 455 -8.17 30.34 26.82
CA ALA A 455 -7.02 31.01 26.20
C ALA A 455 -6.74 30.36 24.84
N LYS A 456 -7.10 31.05 23.75
CA LYS A 456 -7.00 30.55 22.38
C LYS A 456 -5.61 30.74 21.79
N GLY A 457 -5.23 29.78 20.96
CA GLY A 457 -4.06 29.83 20.13
C GLY A 457 -2.85 29.09 20.69
N LEU A 458 -1.95 28.72 19.79
CA LEU A 458 -0.69 28.05 20.11
C LEU A 458 0.28 29.05 20.75
N GLN A 459 0.92 28.64 21.82
CA GLN A 459 1.94 29.43 22.55
C GLN A 459 3.29 28.75 22.45
N ILE A 460 4.36 29.52 22.65
CA ILE A 460 5.73 29.01 22.61
C ILE A 460 5.99 27.99 23.72
N GLU A 461 5.40 28.20 24.90
CA GLU A 461 5.48 27.29 26.04
C GLU A 461 4.91 25.90 25.72
N ASP A 462 3.91 25.83 24.84
CA ASP A 462 3.36 24.55 24.36
C ASP A 462 4.42 23.79 23.57
N LEU A 463 5.16 24.49 22.67
CA LEU A 463 6.23 23.88 21.88
C LEU A 463 7.40 23.46 22.76
N LEU A 464 7.88 24.32 23.64
CA LEU A 464 9.00 24.02 24.55
C LEU A 464 8.65 22.87 25.50
N THR A 465 7.41 22.84 25.99
CA THR A 465 6.92 21.72 26.81
C THR A 465 6.85 20.43 26.01
N ALA A 466 6.39 20.49 24.75
CA ALA A 466 6.35 19.33 23.87
C ALA A 466 7.75 18.80 23.53
N VAL A 467 8.74 19.68 23.31
CA VAL A 467 10.16 19.30 23.14
C VAL A 467 10.68 18.53 24.35
N ARG A 468 10.44 19.04 25.56
CA ARG A 468 10.88 18.36 26.80
C ARG A 468 10.19 17.00 26.99
N GLN A 469 8.91 16.90 26.67
CA GLN A 469 8.16 15.63 26.75
C GLN A 469 8.68 14.61 25.75
N GLU A 470 8.96 15.03 24.51
CA GLU A 470 9.52 14.17 23.47
C GLU A 470 10.91 13.67 23.87
N PHE A 471 11.74 14.53 24.45
CA PHE A 471 13.04 14.16 24.99
C PHE A 471 12.94 13.05 26.05
N ARG A 472 12.05 13.20 27.04
CA ARG A 472 11.84 12.21 28.11
C ARG A 472 11.36 10.87 27.59
N GLU A 473 10.44 10.85 26.61
CA GLU A 473 9.96 9.59 26.05
C GLU A 473 11.03 8.84 25.26
N HIS A 474 11.99 9.55 24.68
CA HIS A 474 13.11 8.93 23.97
C HIS A 474 14.21 8.43 24.91
N GLU A 475 14.23 8.91 26.15
CA GLU A 475 15.17 8.48 27.19
C GLU A 475 15.03 6.98 27.51
N ASP A 476 13.82 6.45 27.42
CA ASP A 476 13.53 5.03 27.68
C ASP A 476 13.86 4.10 26.51
N LEU A 477 14.21 4.63 25.33
CA LEU A 477 14.27 3.88 24.08
C LEU A 477 15.57 3.12 23.74
N PRO A 478 16.75 3.40 24.30
CA PRO A 478 17.92 2.64 23.88
C PRO A 478 18.05 1.31 24.62
N ASN A 479 17.16 0.39 24.37
CA ASN A 479 17.27 -0.99 24.87
C ASN A 479 18.10 -1.93 23.96
N THR A 480 18.83 -1.39 22.96
CA THR A 480 19.65 -2.27 22.13
C THR A 480 20.97 -2.57 22.82
N THR A 481 21.22 -3.83 23.08
CA THR A 481 22.51 -4.34 23.58
C THR A 481 23.54 -4.53 22.47
N ASN A 482 23.19 -4.18 21.22
CA ASN A 482 24.06 -4.37 20.06
C ASN A 482 24.94 -3.13 19.82
N PRO A 483 26.29 -3.23 19.97
CA PRO A 483 27.20 -2.12 19.74
C PRO A 483 27.13 -1.52 18.32
N ASP A 484 26.83 -2.34 17.33
CA ASP A 484 26.76 -1.91 15.93
C ASP A 484 25.53 -1.02 15.65
N ASP A 485 24.45 -1.18 16.40
CA ASP A 485 23.28 -0.33 16.28
C ASP A 485 23.56 1.07 16.87
N TRP A 486 24.34 1.14 17.94
CA TRP A 486 24.77 2.41 18.54
C TRP A 486 25.77 3.16 17.67
N ALA A 487 26.75 2.46 17.05
CA ALA A 487 27.69 3.08 16.14
C ALA A 487 27.00 3.73 14.92
N LYS A 488 25.85 3.19 14.52
CA LYS A 488 25.01 3.76 13.45
C LYS A 488 24.18 4.95 13.88
N ILE A 489 23.74 4.96 15.13
CA ILE A 489 23.03 6.09 15.71
C ILE A 489 23.98 7.30 15.82
N SER A 490 25.21 7.09 16.29
CA SER A 490 26.21 8.15 16.41
C SER A 490 26.77 8.64 15.06
N GLY A 491 26.55 7.89 13.97
CA GLY A 491 26.99 8.27 12.61
C GLY A 491 28.48 8.10 12.36
N LYS A 492 29.27 7.67 13.33
CA LYS A 492 30.71 7.39 13.18
C LYS A 492 30.91 5.97 12.67
N LYS A 493 31.43 5.84 11.45
CA LYS A 493 31.81 4.54 10.87
C LYS A 493 33.17 4.11 11.42
N GLY A 494 33.21 2.90 11.97
CA GLY A 494 34.47 2.21 12.24
C GLY A 494 34.87 2.09 13.70
N GLU A 495 34.26 2.79 14.62
CA GLU A 495 34.57 2.70 16.05
C GLU A 495 33.48 1.92 16.80
N ARG A 496 33.89 0.87 17.49
CA ARG A 496 32.98 0.02 18.25
C ARG A 496 32.71 0.64 19.61
N ILE A 497 31.41 0.88 19.92
CA ILE A 497 30.96 1.30 21.24
C ILE A 497 31.00 0.10 22.19
N VAL A 498 31.67 0.27 23.32
CA VAL A 498 31.82 -0.80 24.34
C VAL A 498 31.01 -0.54 25.59
N TYR A 499 30.64 0.73 25.84
CA TYR A 499 29.90 1.10 27.03
C TYR A 499 28.98 2.31 26.73
N VAL A 500 27.77 2.27 27.27
CA VAL A 500 26.77 3.34 27.16
C VAL A 500 26.22 3.65 28.54
N ARG A 501 26.18 4.94 28.88
CA ARG A 501 25.60 5.44 30.11
C ARG A 501 24.56 6.52 29.80
N THR A 502 23.36 6.43 30.37
CA THR A 502 22.35 7.48 30.30
C THR A 502 22.71 8.64 31.23
N LEU A 503 22.63 9.88 30.72
CA LEU A 503 22.97 11.08 31.44
C LEU A 503 21.75 11.95 31.82
N ALA A 504 20.55 11.48 31.45
CA ALA A 504 19.35 12.29 31.63
C ALA A 504 19.10 12.68 33.08
N PRO A 505 18.61 13.91 33.33
CA PRO A 505 18.53 14.51 34.67
C PRO A 505 17.63 13.77 35.67
N ASP A 506 16.66 13.02 35.17
CA ASP A 506 15.69 12.26 35.99
C ASP A 506 16.05 10.75 36.09
N ALA A 507 17.23 10.33 35.59
CA ALA A 507 17.66 8.94 35.70
C ALA A 507 17.92 8.60 37.17
N PRO A 508 17.41 7.47 37.73
CA PRO A 508 17.71 7.02 39.07
C PRO A 508 19.25 6.92 39.24
N GLU A 509 19.80 7.40 40.32
CA GLU A 509 21.26 7.37 40.64
C GLU A 509 21.86 5.95 40.54
N ASP A 510 21.03 4.92 40.52
CA ASP A 510 21.37 3.48 40.43
C ASP A 510 21.29 2.91 39.02
N SER A 511 21.05 3.72 37.96
CA SER A 511 21.17 3.28 36.59
C SER A 511 22.66 3.08 36.22
N GLY A 512 23.24 2.06 36.84
CA GLY A 512 24.59 1.61 36.53
C GLY A 512 24.74 1.42 35.03
N GLY A 513 25.72 2.12 34.44
CA GLY A 513 25.97 2.02 33.02
C GLY A 513 26.06 0.57 32.56
N ARG A 514 25.41 0.26 31.46
CA ARG A 514 25.39 -1.12 30.92
C ARG A 514 26.65 -1.36 30.09
N SER A 515 27.46 -2.32 30.54
CA SER A 515 28.52 -2.89 29.71
C SER A 515 27.87 -3.65 28.56
N ILE A 516 28.21 -3.32 27.33
CA ILE A 516 27.81 -4.05 26.16
C ILE A 516 28.77 -5.23 26.00
N GLU A 517 28.32 -6.43 26.38
CA GLU A 517 29.12 -7.65 26.18
C GLU A 517 29.40 -7.85 24.68
N ALA A 518 30.68 -8.01 24.37
CA ALA A 518 31.09 -8.42 23.05
C ALA A 518 30.57 -9.84 22.79
N VAL A 519 29.53 -9.97 21.95
CA VAL A 519 29.20 -11.27 21.36
C VAL A 519 30.38 -11.64 20.48
N THR A 520 31.29 -12.42 21.02
CA THR A 520 32.30 -13.14 20.27
C THR A 520 31.51 -14.07 19.34
N THR A 521 31.46 -13.73 18.05
CA THR A 521 31.08 -14.68 17.02
C THR A 521 32.11 -15.82 17.11
N GLY A 522 31.62 -16.90 17.74
CA GLY A 522 32.41 -18.07 17.99
C GLY A 522 32.93 -18.64 16.70
N GLN A 523 34.19 -18.91 16.71
CA GLN A 523 34.87 -19.89 15.90
C GLN A 523 33.99 -21.14 15.73
N TYR A 524 33.52 -21.37 14.52
CA TYR A 524 33.27 -22.70 14.01
C TYR A 524 34.24 -22.90 12.83
N LEU A 525 35.30 -23.66 13.14
CA LEU A 525 36.10 -24.37 12.18
C LEU A 525 35.26 -25.41 11.43
#